data_a1c91e70d1fc528675f2b96dfcafc567
#
_entry.id   a1c91e70d1fc528675f2b96dfcafc567
#
_cell.length_a   1.000
_cell.length_b   1.000
_cell.length_c   1.000
_cell.angle_alpha   90.00
_cell.angle_beta   90.00
_cell.angle_gamma   90.00
#
_symmetry.space_group_name_H-M   'P 1'
#
loop_
_entity.id
_entity.type
_entity.pdbx_description
1 polymer ?
#
loop_
_entity_poly.entity_id
_entity_poly.type
_entity_poly.pdbx_seq_one_letter_code
_entity_poly.pdbx_strand_id
1 'polypeptide(L)'
;MSVLRLPKLYALIAVRLTLGGIVLYSLRFFRLQVRHKFGKQVEAFFVIVTAVQFHFMYYCTRTLPNVLSLIPVNLAYGYWLQDRSYASLNCLIFSTLVFRCDMLLLIGPLALELWLIKSISFWGVIKNCIGVAIMSIAVTVSVDSILWKRLWWPEFEVFWFNSVLNRSSEWGTHPFHWYFTSALPRALLGAYPLFLIGIILDRRILVYIIPVFMFVVIYSKLPHKELRFIIGSLPMFNLSAAVAINRIYNNRKKTVWKFANLVLLGLLIISLGCTGITFMATYDNYPSGTALKLLHHNAVPSSEEKLVHIDPFSAMNGISRFCEINSSWRYSKEEGISLDEFRHKNFSYLVNEHPIINGFKCLFAVEGFSKAHFQLSLHPFVLIRTPKVYVHGNINLNNTNWQGCS
;
A
#
# COMPACT_ATOMS: atom_id res chain seq x y z
N MET A 1 -25.60 -4.79 -6.55
CA MET A 1 -25.18 -3.97 -7.72
C MET A 1 -26.11 -4.11 -8.93
N SER A 2 -26.78 -5.20 -9.09
CA SER A 2 -27.83 -5.35 -10.12
C SER A 2 -28.99 -4.35 -9.97
N VAL A 3 -29.27 -3.90 -8.75
CA VAL A 3 -30.39 -2.98 -8.45
C VAL A 3 -30.15 -1.55 -8.97
N LEU A 4 -28.90 -1.05 -8.95
CA LEU A 4 -28.61 0.34 -9.34
C LEU A 4 -28.05 0.49 -10.77
N ARG A 5 -27.87 -0.60 -11.52
CA ARG A 5 -27.28 -0.61 -12.88
C ARG A 5 -26.03 0.25 -13.08
N LEU A 6 -25.24 0.44 -12.01
CA LEU A 6 -24.01 1.25 -12.06
C LEU A 6 -22.89 0.49 -12.77
N PRO A 7 -22.06 1.18 -13.56
CA PRO A 7 -20.86 0.58 -14.16
C PRO A 7 -19.95 -0.07 -13.11
N LYS A 8 -19.30 -1.19 -13.45
CA LYS A 8 -18.41 -1.95 -12.54
C LYS A 8 -17.32 -1.06 -11.89
N LEU A 9 -16.87 -0.03 -12.60
CA LEU A 9 -15.84 0.89 -12.09
C LEU A 9 -16.30 1.68 -10.85
N TYR A 10 -17.58 2.07 -10.79
CA TYR A 10 -18.14 2.73 -9.60
C TYR A 10 -18.14 1.82 -8.38
N ALA A 11 -18.25 0.51 -8.57
CA ALA A 11 -18.11 -0.46 -7.50
C ALA A 11 -16.70 -0.44 -6.91
N LEU A 12 -15.66 -0.41 -7.75
CA LEU A 12 -14.28 -0.30 -7.30
C LEU A 12 -14.06 1.00 -6.51
N ILE A 13 -14.57 2.12 -7.02
CA ILE A 13 -14.46 3.43 -6.36
C ILE A 13 -15.16 3.38 -4.99
N ALA A 14 -16.39 2.85 -4.91
CA ALA A 14 -17.13 2.75 -3.66
C ALA A 14 -16.40 1.90 -2.62
N VAL A 15 -15.88 0.73 -3.00
CA VAL A 15 -15.09 -0.14 -2.10
C VAL A 15 -13.85 0.58 -1.59
N ARG A 16 -13.13 1.29 -2.47
CA ARG A 16 -11.92 2.04 -2.10
C ARG A 16 -12.21 3.22 -1.18
N LEU A 17 -13.29 3.97 -1.43
CA LEU A 17 -13.71 5.07 -0.56
C LEU A 17 -14.16 4.57 0.81
N THR A 18 -14.92 3.47 0.86
CA THR A 18 -15.35 2.85 2.12
C THR A 18 -14.14 2.39 2.93
N LEU A 19 -13.20 1.66 2.32
CA LEU A 19 -11.98 1.22 2.99
C LEU A 19 -11.17 2.42 3.50
N GLY A 20 -10.94 3.43 2.65
CA GLY A 20 -10.25 4.65 3.04
C GLY A 20 -10.92 5.37 4.21
N GLY A 21 -12.26 5.45 4.21
CA GLY A 21 -13.05 6.00 5.30
C GLY A 21 -12.85 5.24 6.61
N ILE A 22 -12.86 3.90 6.59
CA ILE A 22 -12.64 3.05 7.77
C ILE A 22 -11.20 3.21 8.30
N VAL A 23 -10.19 3.23 7.41
CA VAL A 23 -8.79 3.47 7.80
C VAL A 23 -8.63 4.85 8.45
N LEU A 24 -9.20 5.90 7.85
CA LEU A 24 -9.14 7.25 8.42
C LEU A 24 -9.90 7.36 9.75
N TYR A 25 -11.00 6.61 9.91
CA TYR A 25 -11.74 6.54 11.16
C TYR A 25 -10.91 5.86 12.27
N SER A 26 -10.22 4.77 11.98
CA SER A 26 -9.29 4.13 12.91
C SER A 26 -8.11 5.04 13.26
N LEU A 27 -7.57 5.76 12.28
CA LEU A 27 -6.52 6.76 12.49
C LEU A 27 -7.03 7.96 13.32
N ARG A 28 -8.30 8.36 13.15
CA ARG A 28 -8.93 9.39 14.01
C ARG A 28 -8.96 8.94 15.47
N PHE A 29 -9.27 7.66 15.74
CA PHE A 29 -9.23 7.14 17.10
C PHE A 29 -7.82 7.27 17.68
N PHE A 30 -6.78 6.82 16.96
CA PHE A 30 -5.37 6.97 17.38
C PHE A 30 -5.00 8.44 17.61
N ARG A 31 -5.33 9.32 16.67
CA ARG A 31 -5.10 10.77 16.75
C ARG A 31 -5.68 11.39 18.04
N LEU A 32 -6.90 11.00 18.42
CA LEU A 32 -7.52 11.50 19.64
C LEU A 32 -6.75 11.07 20.88
N GLN A 33 -6.15 9.88 20.89
CA GLN A 33 -5.31 9.42 21.99
C GLN A 33 -3.97 10.17 22.02
N VAL A 34 -3.40 10.48 20.85
CA VAL A 34 -2.25 11.39 20.76
C VAL A 34 -2.56 12.73 21.41
N ARG A 35 -3.74 13.31 21.16
CA ARG A 35 -4.19 14.55 21.81
C ARG A 35 -4.26 14.42 23.33
N HIS A 36 -4.80 13.31 23.84
CA HIS A 36 -4.91 13.09 25.29
C HIS A 36 -3.54 12.90 25.95
N LYS A 37 -2.62 12.15 25.33
CA LYS A 37 -1.31 11.82 25.91
C LYS A 37 -0.26 12.93 25.73
N PHE A 38 -0.25 13.60 24.57
CA PHE A 38 0.79 14.55 24.16
C PHE A 38 0.29 15.99 23.94
N GLY A 39 -1.01 16.23 23.97
CA GLY A 39 -1.64 17.54 23.84
C GLY A 39 -2.09 17.90 22.41
N LYS A 40 -2.96 18.94 22.33
CA LYS A 40 -3.59 19.40 21.06
C LYS A 40 -2.58 19.82 20.00
N GLN A 41 -1.45 20.40 20.39
CA GLN A 41 -0.47 20.90 19.46
C GLN A 41 0.30 19.75 18.76
N VAL A 42 0.64 18.70 19.51
CA VAL A 42 1.25 17.48 18.93
C VAL A 42 0.27 16.78 17.99
N GLU A 43 -1.02 16.71 18.37
CA GLU A 43 -2.07 16.21 17.49
C GLU A 43 -2.13 16.97 16.17
N ALA A 44 -2.11 18.30 16.21
CA ALA A 44 -2.17 19.13 15.01
C ALA A 44 -0.95 18.85 14.09
N PHE A 45 0.25 18.80 14.65
CA PHE A 45 1.45 18.46 13.89
C PHE A 45 1.42 17.04 13.34
N PHE A 46 0.90 16.08 14.10
CA PHE A 46 0.70 14.71 13.61
C PHE A 46 -0.20 14.68 12.38
N VAL A 47 -1.31 15.40 12.38
CA VAL A 47 -2.21 15.51 11.22
C VAL A 47 -1.51 16.14 10.02
N ILE A 48 -0.80 17.26 10.22
CA ILE A 48 -0.08 17.96 9.14
C ILE A 48 0.96 17.01 8.52
N VAL A 49 1.82 16.40 9.34
CA VAL A 49 2.86 15.50 8.87
C VAL A 49 2.28 14.32 8.09
N THR A 50 1.20 13.72 8.59
CA THR A 50 0.56 12.58 7.91
C THR A 50 -0.11 13.01 6.61
N ALA A 51 -0.74 14.19 6.56
CA ALA A 51 -1.45 14.68 5.38
C ALA A 51 -0.52 15.07 4.22
N VAL A 52 0.71 15.51 4.51
CA VAL A 52 1.69 15.87 3.48
C VAL A 52 2.47 14.65 2.93
N GLN A 53 2.18 13.43 3.37
CA GLN A 53 2.82 12.21 2.90
C GLN A 53 1.99 11.51 1.84
N PHE A 54 2.57 11.33 0.64
CA PHE A 54 1.90 10.64 -0.46
C PHE A 54 1.58 9.17 -0.13
N HIS A 55 2.57 8.40 0.32
CA HIS A 55 2.46 6.94 0.41
C HIS A 55 1.35 6.48 1.36
N PHE A 56 1.22 7.11 2.53
CA PHE A 56 0.17 6.75 3.47
C PHE A 56 -1.23 6.98 2.87
N MET A 57 -1.47 8.18 2.31
CA MET A 57 -2.77 8.52 1.69
C MET A 57 -3.06 7.68 0.44
N TYR A 58 -2.05 7.37 -0.35
CA TYR A 58 -2.18 6.50 -1.51
C TYR A 58 -2.61 5.08 -1.14
N TYR A 59 -1.96 4.49 -0.13
CA TYR A 59 -2.26 3.12 0.28
C TYR A 59 -3.58 2.99 1.02
N CYS A 60 -3.99 3.97 1.83
CA CYS A 60 -5.17 3.84 2.70
C CYS A 60 -6.48 3.51 1.96
N THR A 61 -6.55 3.71 0.64
CA THR A 61 -7.70 3.36 -0.21
C THR A 61 -7.48 2.09 -1.03
N ARG A 62 -6.33 1.42 -0.94
CA ARG A 62 -6.03 0.22 -1.74
C ARG A 62 -6.56 -1.03 -1.04
N THR A 63 -7.22 -1.91 -1.78
CA THR A 63 -7.78 -3.17 -1.28
C THR A 63 -6.68 -4.23 -1.11
N LEU A 64 -5.77 -3.95 -0.18
CA LEU A 64 -4.63 -4.82 0.15
C LEU A 64 -4.79 -5.35 1.57
N PRO A 65 -4.39 -6.60 1.86
CA PRO A 65 -4.43 -7.15 3.23
C PRO A 65 -3.69 -6.26 4.24
N ASN A 66 -2.56 -5.68 3.85
CA ASN A 66 -1.80 -4.73 4.69
C ASN A 66 -2.61 -3.49 5.08
N VAL A 67 -3.51 -3.02 4.22
CA VAL A 67 -4.36 -1.85 4.49
C VAL A 67 -5.53 -2.22 5.39
N LEU A 68 -6.09 -3.43 5.21
CA LEU A 68 -7.09 -3.97 6.14
C LEU A 68 -6.48 -4.15 7.54
N SER A 69 -5.26 -4.69 7.61
CA SER A 69 -4.48 -4.84 8.84
C SER A 69 -4.19 -3.49 9.53
N LEU A 70 -4.04 -2.39 8.77
CA LEU A 70 -3.77 -1.06 9.32
C LEU A 70 -4.92 -0.55 10.23
N ILE A 71 -6.15 -1.01 10.00
CA ILE A 71 -7.31 -0.64 10.82
C ILE A 71 -7.12 -1.10 12.27
N PRO A 72 -6.99 -2.42 12.58
CA PRO A 72 -6.75 -2.88 13.94
C PRO A 72 -5.39 -2.42 14.50
N VAL A 73 -4.36 -2.19 13.66
CA VAL A 73 -3.08 -1.63 14.12
C VAL A 73 -3.24 -0.20 14.65
N ASN A 74 -3.98 0.67 13.97
CA ASN A 74 -4.27 2.02 14.46
C ASN A 74 -5.08 1.98 15.78
N LEU A 75 -6.03 1.06 15.90
CA LEU A 75 -6.79 0.87 17.15
C LEU A 75 -5.86 0.36 18.26
N ALA A 76 -4.97 -0.58 17.97
CA ALA A 76 -3.98 -1.09 18.91
C ALA A 76 -3.11 0.02 19.49
N TYR A 77 -2.57 0.89 18.63
CA TYR A 77 -1.79 2.05 19.05
C TYR A 77 -2.62 3.03 19.90
N GLY A 78 -3.87 3.26 19.53
CA GLY A 78 -4.78 4.08 20.33
C GLY A 78 -5.00 3.50 21.72
N TYR A 79 -5.30 2.21 21.83
CA TYR A 79 -5.45 1.52 23.14
C TYR A 79 -4.14 1.50 23.92
N TRP A 80 -3.00 1.36 23.27
CA TRP A 80 -1.70 1.44 23.93
C TRP A 80 -1.45 2.81 24.56
N LEU A 81 -1.78 3.89 23.86
CA LEU A 81 -1.70 5.25 24.42
C LEU A 81 -2.68 5.49 25.59
N GLN A 82 -3.78 4.71 25.67
CA GLN A 82 -4.73 4.71 26.79
C GLN A 82 -4.30 3.83 27.97
N ASP A 83 -3.12 3.22 27.90
CA ASP A 83 -2.62 2.24 28.88
C ASP A 83 -3.52 0.98 28.96
N ARG A 84 -4.33 0.70 27.91
CA ARG A 84 -5.19 -0.48 27.80
C ARG A 84 -4.46 -1.61 27.06
N SER A 85 -3.42 -2.16 27.70
CA SER A 85 -2.45 -3.08 27.09
C SER A 85 -3.07 -4.33 26.47
N TYR A 86 -4.02 -4.99 27.16
CA TYR A 86 -4.69 -6.18 26.63
C TYR A 86 -5.55 -5.87 25.40
N ALA A 87 -6.25 -4.71 25.37
CA ALA A 87 -7.03 -4.30 24.20
C ALA A 87 -6.12 -4.03 23.00
N SER A 88 -4.93 -3.44 23.23
CA SER A 88 -3.91 -3.25 22.21
C SER A 88 -3.44 -4.59 21.61
N LEU A 89 -3.07 -5.56 22.46
CA LEU A 89 -2.66 -6.89 22.02
C LEU A 89 -3.78 -7.63 21.29
N ASN A 90 -5.03 -7.52 21.73
CA ASN A 90 -6.18 -8.15 21.07
C ASN A 90 -6.36 -7.67 19.63
N CYS A 91 -6.23 -6.36 19.41
CA CYS A 91 -6.29 -5.79 18.06
C CYS A 91 -5.16 -6.32 17.17
N LEU A 92 -3.94 -6.47 17.70
CA LEU A 92 -2.82 -7.00 16.94
C LEU A 92 -2.95 -8.49 16.65
N ILE A 93 -3.42 -9.30 17.62
CA ILE A 93 -3.68 -10.73 17.44
C ILE A 93 -4.75 -10.93 16.35
N PHE A 94 -5.85 -10.18 16.44
CA PHE A 94 -6.87 -10.20 15.40
C PHE A 94 -6.29 -9.83 14.01
N SER A 95 -5.48 -8.77 13.95
CA SER A 95 -4.80 -8.36 12.73
C SER A 95 -3.92 -9.46 12.14
N THR A 96 -3.19 -10.17 13.00
CA THR A 96 -2.25 -11.23 12.61
C THR A 96 -2.97 -12.44 12.03
N LEU A 97 -4.06 -12.86 12.65
CA LEU A 97 -4.74 -14.10 12.30
C LEU A 97 -5.76 -13.95 11.16
N VAL A 98 -6.26 -12.72 10.95
CA VAL A 98 -7.32 -12.46 9.96
C VAL A 98 -6.78 -11.78 8.69
N PHE A 99 -5.80 -10.88 8.82
CA PHE A 99 -5.37 -10.06 7.69
C PHE A 99 -3.92 -10.26 7.27
N ARG A 100 -2.97 -10.37 8.27
CA ARG A 100 -1.53 -10.36 7.96
C ARG A 100 -0.72 -11.06 9.05
N CYS A 101 -0.32 -12.28 8.79
CA CYS A 101 0.48 -13.10 9.73
C CYS A 101 1.80 -12.42 10.17
N ASP A 102 2.39 -11.57 9.34
CA ASP A 102 3.62 -10.84 9.63
C ASP A 102 3.47 -9.76 10.74
N MET A 103 2.24 -9.38 11.12
CA MET A 103 2.02 -8.54 12.31
C MET A 103 2.46 -9.22 13.61
N LEU A 104 2.70 -10.52 13.61
CA LEU A 104 3.34 -11.24 14.72
C LEU A 104 4.70 -10.60 15.11
N LEU A 105 5.43 -10.08 14.11
CA LEU A 105 6.71 -9.40 14.33
C LEU A 105 6.58 -8.07 15.09
N LEU A 106 5.39 -7.46 15.12
CA LEU A 106 5.07 -6.30 15.94
C LEU A 106 4.59 -6.71 17.34
N ILE A 107 3.82 -7.81 17.44
CA ILE A 107 3.32 -8.30 18.73
C ILE A 107 4.47 -8.63 19.66
N GLY A 108 5.52 -9.33 19.18
CA GLY A 108 6.64 -9.75 20.00
C GLY A 108 7.31 -8.60 20.77
N PRO A 109 7.86 -7.59 20.09
CA PRO A 109 8.49 -6.44 20.74
C PRO A 109 7.53 -5.65 21.64
N LEU A 110 6.25 -5.49 21.22
CA LEU A 110 5.26 -4.77 22.01
C LEU A 110 4.89 -5.54 23.29
N ALA A 111 4.66 -6.83 23.21
CA ALA A 111 4.34 -7.65 24.37
C ALA A 111 5.52 -7.70 25.37
N LEU A 112 6.76 -7.76 24.84
CA LEU A 112 7.97 -7.68 25.66
C LEU A 112 8.05 -6.35 26.41
N GLU A 113 7.84 -5.23 25.71
CA GLU A 113 7.82 -3.89 26.33
C GLU A 113 6.76 -3.79 27.42
N LEU A 114 5.51 -4.19 27.12
CA LEU A 114 4.40 -4.16 28.08
C LEU A 114 4.65 -5.05 29.30
N TRP A 115 5.35 -6.16 29.11
CA TRP A 115 5.74 -7.04 30.21
C TRP A 115 6.85 -6.43 31.07
N LEU A 116 7.87 -5.83 30.46
CA LEU A 116 8.97 -5.16 31.16
C LEU A 116 8.48 -3.98 32.01
N ILE A 117 7.53 -3.21 31.51
CA ILE A 117 6.90 -2.12 32.30
C ILE A 117 5.82 -2.61 33.26
N LYS A 118 5.65 -3.94 33.41
CA LYS A 118 4.67 -4.59 34.29
C LYS A 118 3.21 -4.23 34.02
N SER A 119 2.89 -3.79 32.82
CA SER A 119 1.52 -3.46 32.40
C SER A 119 0.67 -4.72 32.12
N ILE A 120 1.32 -5.85 31.86
CA ILE A 120 0.70 -7.16 31.63
C ILE A 120 1.39 -8.25 32.44
N SER A 121 0.64 -9.29 32.78
CA SER A 121 1.19 -10.50 33.41
C SER A 121 1.37 -11.61 32.36
N PHE A 122 2.37 -12.44 32.51
CA PHE A 122 2.64 -13.56 31.60
C PHE A 122 1.43 -14.48 31.41
N TRP A 123 0.83 -14.95 32.50
CA TRP A 123 -0.36 -15.80 32.45
C TRP A 123 -1.60 -15.08 31.90
N GLY A 124 -1.73 -13.77 32.22
CA GLY A 124 -2.79 -12.93 31.66
C GLY A 124 -2.68 -12.81 30.13
N VAL A 125 -1.47 -12.65 29.59
CA VAL A 125 -1.23 -12.62 28.14
C VAL A 125 -1.63 -13.95 27.51
N ILE A 126 -1.16 -15.09 28.06
CA ILE A 126 -1.46 -16.41 27.49
C ILE A 126 -2.98 -16.65 27.42
N LYS A 127 -3.70 -16.42 28.54
CA LYS A 127 -5.16 -16.60 28.59
C LYS A 127 -5.88 -15.70 27.58
N ASN A 128 -5.48 -14.43 27.53
CA ASN A 128 -6.07 -13.46 26.62
C ASN A 128 -5.77 -13.79 25.14
N CYS A 129 -4.53 -14.14 24.81
CA CYS A 129 -4.12 -14.51 23.46
C CYS A 129 -4.88 -15.74 22.94
N ILE A 130 -5.03 -16.79 23.78
CA ILE A 130 -5.75 -18.01 23.38
C ILE A 130 -7.21 -17.68 23.06
N GLY A 131 -7.90 -16.93 23.91
CA GLY A 131 -9.31 -16.57 23.71
C GLY A 131 -9.52 -15.78 22.42
N VAL A 132 -8.71 -14.73 22.21
CA VAL A 132 -8.80 -13.90 20.99
C VAL A 132 -8.37 -14.68 19.76
N ALA A 133 -7.35 -15.54 19.85
CA ALA A 133 -6.90 -16.37 18.74
C ALA A 133 -7.99 -17.33 18.27
N ILE A 134 -8.64 -18.05 19.18
CA ILE A 134 -9.74 -18.96 18.85
C ILE A 134 -10.86 -18.20 18.13
N MET A 135 -11.29 -17.07 18.68
CA MET A 135 -12.33 -16.23 18.06
C MET A 135 -11.92 -15.73 16.67
N SER A 136 -10.70 -15.25 16.51
CA SER A 136 -10.18 -14.73 15.24
C SER A 136 -10.10 -15.82 14.19
N ILE A 137 -9.58 -17.00 14.54
CA ILE A 137 -9.49 -18.16 13.63
C ILE A 137 -10.91 -18.63 13.25
N ALA A 138 -11.81 -18.72 14.21
CA ALA A 138 -13.20 -19.12 13.95
C ALA A 138 -13.86 -18.18 12.92
N VAL A 139 -13.68 -16.86 13.09
CA VAL A 139 -14.24 -15.85 12.16
C VAL A 139 -13.62 -15.98 10.77
N THR A 140 -12.29 -15.95 10.65
CA THR A 140 -11.63 -15.97 9.33
C THR A 140 -11.89 -17.27 8.60
N VAL A 141 -11.72 -18.44 9.27
CA VAL A 141 -11.94 -19.75 8.65
C VAL A 141 -13.40 -19.91 8.20
N SER A 142 -14.38 -19.45 9.00
CA SER A 142 -15.80 -19.53 8.61
C SER A 142 -16.10 -18.68 7.39
N VAL A 143 -15.68 -17.41 7.38
CA VAL A 143 -15.94 -16.48 6.26
C VAL A 143 -15.20 -16.94 4.99
N ASP A 144 -13.91 -17.25 5.11
CA ASP A 144 -13.10 -17.63 3.96
C ASP A 144 -13.53 -18.97 3.38
N SER A 145 -13.87 -19.95 4.22
CA SER A 145 -14.35 -21.26 3.76
C SER A 145 -15.67 -21.16 2.98
N ILE A 146 -16.57 -20.28 3.39
CA ILE A 146 -17.83 -20.01 2.66
C ILE A 146 -17.52 -19.36 1.30
N LEU A 147 -16.65 -18.37 1.27
CA LEU A 147 -16.32 -17.62 0.04
C LEU A 147 -15.53 -18.48 -0.96
N TRP A 148 -14.57 -19.28 -0.48
CA TRP A 148 -13.74 -20.17 -1.31
C TRP A 148 -14.35 -21.55 -1.58
N LYS A 149 -15.50 -21.87 -0.94
CA LYS A 149 -16.19 -23.17 -1.05
C LYS A 149 -15.33 -24.38 -0.68
N ARG A 150 -14.39 -24.19 0.25
CA ARG A 150 -13.51 -25.22 0.82
C ARG A 150 -13.03 -24.77 2.18
N LEU A 151 -12.68 -25.73 3.07
CA LEU A 151 -12.05 -25.35 4.35
C LEU A 151 -10.73 -24.64 4.07
N TRP A 152 -10.64 -23.40 4.48
CA TRP A 152 -9.53 -22.54 4.09
C TRP A 152 -9.18 -21.51 5.18
N TRP A 153 -7.88 -21.39 5.46
CA TRP A 153 -7.33 -20.33 6.29
C TRP A 153 -6.19 -19.64 5.54
N PRO A 154 -6.44 -18.55 4.82
CA PRO A 154 -5.47 -17.89 3.94
C PRO A 154 -4.18 -17.47 4.65
N GLU A 155 -4.28 -16.87 5.83
CA GLU A 155 -3.11 -16.38 6.56
C GLU A 155 -2.19 -17.51 7.05
N PHE A 156 -2.72 -18.68 7.36
CA PHE A 156 -1.90 -19.85 7.68
C PHE A 156 -1.11 -20.34 6.46
N GLU A 157 -1.73 -20.36 5.28
CA GLU A 157 -1.01 -20.74 4.05
C GLU A 157 0.07 -19.75 3.67
N VAL A 158 -0.21 -18.44 3.78
CA VAL A 158 0.79 -17.38 3.56
C VAL A 158 1.95 -17.54 4.54
N PHE A 159 1.67 -17.80 5.82
CA PHE A 159 2.69 -18.08 6.83
C PHE A 159 3.51 -19.31 6.47
N TRP A 160 2.86 -20.41 6.11
CA TRP A 160 3.52 -21.66 5.73
C TRP A 160 4.45 -21.46 4.53
N PHE A 161 3.95 -20.84 3.45
CA PHE A 161 4.71 -20.55 2.24
C PHE A 161 5.94 -19.68 2.51
N ASN A 162 5.76 -18.58 3.24
CA ASN A 162 6.84 -17.62 3.45
C ASN A 162 7.84 -18.04 4.52
N SER A 163 7.37 -18.65 5.62
CA SER A 163 8.20 -18.91 6.81
C SER A 163 8.69 -20.35 6.91
N VAL A 164 7.86 -21.35 6.54
CA VAL A 164 8.22 -22.76 6.62
C VAL A 164 8.92 -23.21 5.35
N LEU A 165 8.33 -22.91 4.17
CA LEU A 165 8.92 -23.25 2.88
C LEU A 165 10.01 -22.26 2.45
N ASN A 166 10.16 -21.12 3.13
CA ASN A 166 11.15 -20.06 2.86
C ASN A 166 11.18 -19.58 1.40
N ARG A 167 10.01 -19.52 0.74
CA ARG A 167 9.86 -19.18 -0.68
C ARG A 167 9.62 -17.70 -0.94
N SER A 168 9.68 -16.86 0.09
CA SER A 168 9.48 -15.40 -0.03
C SER A 168 10.49 -14.72 -0.98
N SER A 169 11.67 -15.30 -1.17
CA SER A 169 12.71 -14.80 -2.08
C SER A 169 12.34 -14.88 -3.56
N GLU A 170 11.36 -15.70 -3.94
CA GLU A 170 10.87 -15.83 -5.32
C GLU A 170 10.24 -14.52 -5.83
N TRP A 171 9.76 -13.67 -4.93
CA TRP A 171 9.16 -12.39 -5.24
C TRP A 171 10.17 -11.23 -5.34
N GLY A 172 11.47 -11.55 -5.39
CA GLY A 172 12.56 -10.57 -5.39
C GLY A 172 13.09 -10.28 -4.00
N THR A 173 14.34 -9.79 -3.94
CA THR A 173 15.05 -9.56 -2.68
C THR A 173 15.60 -8.16 -2.59
N HIS A 174 15.74 -7.65 -1.36
CA HIS A 174 16.37 -6.39 -1.05
C HIS A 174 17.37 -6.53 0.11
N PRO A 175 18.45 -5.72 0.17
CA PRO A 175 19.41 -5.77 1.25
C PRO A 175 18.77 -5.42 2.61
N PHE A 176 19.42 -5.83 3.71
CA PHE A 176 18.92 -5.63 5.07
C PHE A 176 18.54 -4.16 5.36
N HIS A 177 19.37 -3.21 4.96
CA HIS A 177 19.18 -1.79 5.24
C HIS A 177 18.10 -1.09 4.40
N TRP A 178 17.49 -1.78 3.43
CA TRP A 178 16.60 -1.17 2.42
C TRP A 178 15.42 -0.37 3.02
N TYR A 179 14.83 -0.84 4.11
CA TYR A 179 13.75 -0.09 4.76
C TYR A 179 14.24 1.27 5.28
N PHE A 180 15.44 1.33 5.85
CA PHE A 180 15.98 2.54 6.46
C PHE A 180 16.58 3.50 5.43
N THR A 181 17.18 2.99 4.36
CA THR A 181 17.87 3.81 3.36
C THR A 181 17.01 4.17 2.15
N SER A 182 15.89 3.47 1.93
CA SER A 182 15.07 3.65 0.74
C SER A 182 13.58 3.81 1.06
N ALA A 183 12.95 2.84 1.73
CA ALA A 183 11.51 2.83 1.90
C ALA A 183 10.99 3.90 2.86
N LEU A 184 11.53 3.96 4.08
CA LEU A 184 11.13 4.95 5.10
C LEU A 184 11.44 6.39 4.68
N PRO A 185 12.66 6.73 4.15
CA PRO A 185 12.90 8.09 3.66
C PRO A 185 11.91 8.54 2.59
N ARG A 186 11.55 7.67 1.66
CA ARG A 186 10.54 7.98 0.62
C ARG A 186 9.13 8.11 1.19
N ALA A 187 8.77 7.30 2.18
CA ALA A 187 7.42 7.31 2.74
C ALA A 187 7.20 8.47 3.71
N LEU A 188 8.19 8.77 4.54
CA LEU A 188 8.11 9.78 5.59
C LEU A 188 8.57 11.18 5.12
N LEU A 189 9.42 11.25 4.08
CA LEU A 189 10.00 12.50 3.58
C LEU A 189 10.66 13.32 4.72
N GLY A 190 10.28 14.59 4.88
CA GLY A 190 10.80 15.44 5.95
C GLY A 190 10.49 14.95 7.36
N ALA A 191 9.50 14.08 7.54
CA ALA A 191 9.27 13.44 8.84
C ALA A 191 10.34 12.39 9.19
N TYR A 192 11.10 11.87 8.22
CA TYR A 192 12.12 10.88 8.49
C TYR A 192 13.23 11.38 9.44
N PRO A 193 13.94 12.48 9.19
CA PRO A 193 14.88 13.01 10.17
C PRO A 193 14.17 13.50 11.44
N LEU A 194 12.96 14.01 11.35
CA LEU A 194 12.22 14.53 12.50
C LEU A 194 11.81 13.42 13.49
N PHE A 195 11.51 12.20 13.04
CA PHE A 195 11.18 11.12 13.99
C PHE A 195 12.40 10.72 14.82
N LEU A 196 13.60 10.73 14.24
CA LEU A 196 14.86 10.47 14.97
C LEU A 196 15.13 11.59 15.99
N ILE A 197 14.92 12.84 15.58
CA ILE A 197 15.04 14.00 16.48
C ILE A 197 14.01 13.92 17.61
N GLY A 198 12.79 13.44 17.35
CA GLY A 198 11.75 13.27 18.36
C GLY A 198 12.14 12.33 19.48
N ILE A 199 12.79 11.23 19.14
CA ILE A 199 13.34 10.26 20.10
C ILE A 199 14.37 10.92 21.05
N ILE A 200 15.22 11.81 20.50
CA ILE A 200 16.26 12.50 21.28
C ILE A 200 15.65 13.60 22.17
N LEU A 201 14.66 14.34 21.64
CA LEU A 201 14.12 15.51 22.32
C LEU A 201 13.09 15.18 23.41
N ASP A 202 12.42 14.04 23.34
CA ASP A 202 11.43 13.62 24.34
C ASP A 202 11.48 12.12 24.62
N ARG A 203 12.10 11.76 25.74
CA ARG A 203 12.28 10.36 26.14
C ARG A 203 10.95 9.61 26.36
N ARG A 204 9.84 10.31 26.60
CA ARG A 204 8.52 9.68 26.78
C ARG A 204 8.04 8.94 25.54
N ILE A 205 8.51 9.35 24.37
CA ILE A 205 8.15 8.69 23.11
C ILE A 205 8.88 7.35 22.89
N LEU A 206 10.02 7.12 23.57
CA LEU A 206 10.84 5.92 23.42
C LEU A 206 10.07 4.63 23.64
N VAL A 207 9.25 4.59 24.69
CA VAL A 207 8.39 3.43 25.03
C VAL A 207 7.52 3.02 23.85
N TYR A 208 7.04 3.99 23.07
CA TYR A 208 6.16 3.73 21.92
C TYR A 208 6.93 3.46 20.62
N ILE A 209 8.13 4.01 20.49
CA ILE A 209 8.90 3.88 19.23
C ILE A 209 9.75 2.62 19.21
N ILE A 210 10.32 2.19 20.33
CA ILE A 210 11.22 1.03 20.38
C ILE A 210 10.56 -0.23 19.82
N PRO A 211 9.34 -0.65 20.22
CA PRO A 211 8.72 -1.85 19.66
C PRO A 211 8.44 -1.76 18.16
N VAL A 212 8.02 -0.58 17.69
CA VAL A 212 7.75 -0.35 16.26
C VAL A 212 9.04 -0.29 15.43
N PHE A 213 10.11 0.28 15.98
CA PHE A 213 11.42 0.27 15.34
C PHE A 213 11.99 -1.16 15.28
N MET A 214 11.87 -1.92 16.37
CA MET A 214 12.26 -3.34 16.41
C MET A 214 11.47 -4.18 15.41
N PHE A 215 10.18 -3.93 15.25
CA PHE A 215 9.37 -4.56 14.18
C PHE A 215 10.01 -4.35 12.80
N VAL A 216 10.41 -3.12 12.45
CA VAL A 216 11.05 -2.85 11.15
C VAL A 216 12.41 -3.51 11.06
N VAL A 217 13.21 -3.52 12.14
CA VAL A 217 14.54 -4.20 12.19
C VAL A 217 14.38 -5.70 11.98
N ILE A 218 13.44 -6.35 12.67
CA ILE A 218 13.18 -7.79 12.53
C ILE A 218 12.71 -8.08 11.11
N TYR A 219 11.76 -7.29 10.59
CA TYR A 219 11.26 -7.43 9.21
C TYR A 219 12.37 -7.26 8.16
N SER A 220 13.39 -6.45 8.46
CA SER A 220 14.55 -6.22 7.57
C SER A 220 15.39 -7.49 7.34
N LYS A 221 15.27 -8.51 8.19
CA LYS A 221 15.94 -9.81 8.00
C LYS A 221 15.28 -10.66 6.90
N LEU A 222 14.00 -10.44 6.60
CA LEU A 222 13.31 -11.16 5.53
C LEU A 222 13.86 -10.71 4.17
N PRO A 223 14.10 -11.65 3.22
CA PRO A 223 14.68 -11.31 1.91
C PRO A 223 13.74 -10.44 1.08
N HIS A 224 12.47 -10.78 0.98
CA HIS A 224 11.47 -10.00 0.25
C HIS A 224 10.97 -8.82 1.07
N LYS A 225 11.06 -7.61 0.50
CA LYS A 225 10.70 -6.36 1.18
C LYS A 225 9.87 -5.46 0.29
N GLU A 226 8.78 -4.95 0.85
CA GLU A 226 7.97 -3.91 0.24
C GLU A 226 7.56 -2.86 1.29
N LEU A 227 7.35 -1.62 0.87
CA LEU A 227 6.93 -0.54 1.78
C LEU A 227 5.60 -0.87 2.48
N ARG A 228 4.66 -1.51 1.76
CA ARG A 228 3.34 -1.87 2.32
C ARG A 228 3.42 -2.82 3.52
N PHE A 229 4.48 -3.61 3.66
CA PHE A 229 4.64 -4.54 4.77
C PHE A 229 4.89 -3.82 6.10
N ILE A 230 5.54 -2.67 6.06
CA ILE A 230 5.82 -1.87 7.25
C ILE A 230 4.93 -0.61 7.35
N ILE A 231 3.86 -0.52 6.57
CA ILE A 231 2.98 0.67 6.55
C ILE A 231 2.37 0.95 7.94
N GLY A 232 2.16 -0.09 8.74
CA GLY A 232 1.70 0.02 10.13
C GLY A 232 2.65 0.77 11.04
N SER A 233 3.94 0.92 10.70
CA SER A 233 4.90 1.69 11.49
C SER A 233 4.79 3.21 11.28
N LEU A 234 4.26 3.66 10.13
CA LEU A 234 4.25 5.08 9.76
C LEU A 234 3.50 5.98 10.76
N PRO A 235 2.32 5.60 11.30
CA PRO A 235 1.63 6.44 12.29
C PRO A 235 2.46 6.73 13.54
N MET A 236 3.23 5.74 14.02
CA MET A 236 4.07 5.92 15.21
C MET A 236 5.32 6.76 14.92
N PHE A 237 5.95 6.59 13.75
CA PHE A 237 7.05 7.47 13.35
C PHE A 237 6.58 8.90 13.12
N ASN A 238 5.38 9.10 12.57
CA ASN A 238 4.76 10.42 12.45
C ASN A 238 4.44 11.05 13.80
N LEU A 239 4.05 10.25 14.80
CA LEU A 239 3.88 10.73 16.18
C LEU A 239 5.21 11.25 16.74
N SER A 240 6.30 10.50 16.59
CA SER A 240 7.63 10.94 17.02
C SER A 240 8.06 12.24 16.33
N ALA A 241 7.85 12.32 15.01
CA ALA A 241 8.11 13.54 14.25
C ALA A 241 7.28 14.73 14.74
N ALA A 242 5.99 14.51 15.03
CA ALA A 242 5.11 15.56 15.57
C ALA A 242 5.57 16.07 16.96
N VAL A 243 6.10 15.18 17.79
CA VAL A 243 6.70 15.56 19.08
C VAL A 243 7.95 16.43 18.86
N ALA A 244 8.82 16.08 17.90
CA ALA A 244 9.97 16.91 17.53
C ALA A 244 9.53 18.32 17.06
N ILE A 245 8.58 18.34 16.13
CA ILE A 245 8.02 19.60 15.58
C ILE A 245 7.48 20.47 16.71
N ASN A 246 6.70 19.89 17.62
CA ASN A 246 6.15 20.61 18.76
C ASN A 246 7.24 21.22 19.63
N ARG A 247 8.32 20.49 19.88
CA ARG A 247 9.46 20.98 20.68
C ARG A 247 10.19 22.11 19.99
N ILE A 248 10.45 21.99 18.69
CA ILE A 248 11.10 23.03 17.87
C ILE A 248 10.23 24.28 17.83
N TYR A 249 8.95 24.13 17.52
CA TYR A 249 8.01 25.24 17.40
C TYR A 249 7.84 26.03 18.71
N ASN A 250 7.75 25.35 19.85
CA ASN A 250 7.59 26.00 21.15
C ASN A 250 8.83 26.78 21.59
N ASN A 251 10.01 26.39 21.10
CA ASN A 251 11.26 27.10 21.39
C ASN A 251 11.69 28.09 20.30
N ARG A 252 10.94 28.29 19.22
CA ARG A 252 11.29 29.06 18.02
C ARG A 252 11.76 30.51 18.25
N LYS A 253 11.52 31.07 19.43
CA LYS A 253 11.99 32.42 19.79
C LYS A 253 13.46 32.44 20.18
N LYS A 254 14.07 31.31 20.55
CA LYS A 254 15.48 31.20 20.93
C LYS A 254 16.34 31.07 19.66
N THR A 255 17.54 31.61 19.63
CA THR A 255 18.40 31.76 18.44
C THR A 255 18.59 30.44 17.67
N VAL A 256 19.07 29.36 18.31
CA VAL A 256 19.31 28.05 17.67
C VAL A 256 17.99 27.43 17.18
N TRP A 257 16.93 27.54 17.98
CA TRP A 257 15.61 26.98 17.64
C TRP A 257 14.90 27.75 16.53
N LYS A 258 15.21 29.05 16.36
CA LYS A 258 14.74 29.86 15.22
C LYS A 258 15.23 29.27 13.91
N PHE A 259 16.53 28.92 13.84
CA PHE A 259 17.11 28.25 12.68
C PHE A 259 16.48 26.84 12.47
N ALA A 260 16.37 26.05 13.54
CA ALA A 260 15.71 24.74 13.47
C ALA A 260 14.26 24.84 12.96
N ASN A 261 13.52 25.88 13.35
CA ASN A 261 12.15 26.12 12.85
C ASN A 261 12.15 26.53 11.37
N LEU A 262 13.13 27.27 10.88
CA LEU A 262 13.27 27.56 9.45
C LEU A 262 13.54 26.28 8.63
N VAL A 263 14.44 25.43 9.10
CA VAL A 263 14.72 24.12 8.49
C VAL A 263 13.46 23.25 8.48
N LEU A 264 12.70 23.23 9.57
CA LEU A 264 11.43 22.52 9.66
C LEU A 264 10.43 22.97 8.58
N LEU A 265 10.25 24.27 8.40
CA LEU A 265 9.37 24.81 7.35
C LEU A 265 9.84 24.39 5.97
N GLY A 266 11.16 24.44 5.71
CA GLY A 266 11.76 23.93 4.47
C GLY A 266 11.45 22.44 4.23
N LEU A 267 11.60 21.61 5.25
CA LEU A 267 11.29 20.18 5.18
C LEU A 267 9.82 19.91 4.87
N LEU A 268 8.89 20.69 5.44
CA LEU A 268 7.46 20.53 5.15
C LEU A 268 7.12 20.97 3.72
N ILE A 269 7.70 22.06 3.23
CA ILE A 269 7.51 22.53 1.85
C ILE A 269 8.07 21.52 0.86
N ILE A 270 9.27 21.00 1.10
CA ILE A 270 9.89 19.96 0.26
C ILE A 270 9.01 18.69 0.27
N SER A 271 8.50 18.29 1.45
CA SER A 271 7.62 17.11 1.55
C SER A 271 6.35 17.30 0.72
N LEU A 272 5.74 18.47 0.76
CA LEU A 272 4.55 18.79 -0.03
C LEU A 272 4.88 18.78 -1.54
N GLY A 273 6.00 19.36 -1.94
CA GLY A 273 6.47 19.34 -3.33
C GLY A 273 6.73 17.92 -3.83
N CYS A 274 7.46 17.10 -3.07
CA CYS A 274 7.71 15.68 -3.39
C CYS A 274 6.39 14.90 -3.50
N THR A 275 5.44 15.16 -2.61
CA THR A 275 4.11 14.52 -2.66
C THR A 275 3.35 14.91 -3.92
N GLY A 276 3.37 16.18 -4.32
CA GLY A 276 2.77 16.64 -5.57
C GLY A 276 3.36 15.96 -6.80
N ILE A 277 4.70 15.89 -6.88
CA ILE A 277 5.41 15.22 -7.99
C ILE A 277 5.06 13.72 -8.03
N THR A 278 5.08 13.05 -6.87
CA THR A 278 4.74 11.62 -6.78
C THR A 278 3.29 11.38 -7.16
N PHE A 279 2.37 12.27 -6.77
CA PHE A 279 0.97 12.19 -7.17
C PHE A 279 0.79 12.28 -8.69
N MET A 280 1.44 13.26 -9.32
CA MET A 280 1.43 13.42 -10.78
C MET A 280 2.02 12.19 -11.49
N ALA A 281 3.17 11.70 -11.01
CA ALA A 281 3.80 10.50 -11.57
C ALA A 281 2.89 9.25 -11.44
N THR A 282 2.19 9.12 -10.33
CA THR A 282 1.28 7.99 -10.07
C THR A 282 0.03 8.03 -10.94
N TYR A 283 -0.44 9.21 -11.33
CA TYR A 283 -1.59 9.35 -12.22
C TYR A 283 -1.36 8.62 -13.55
N ASP A 284 -0.15 8.73 -14.11
CA ASP A 284 0.25 8.12 -15.38
C ASP A 284 0.87 6.70 -15.23
N ASN A 285 0.88 6.13 -14.05
CA ASN A 285 1.55 4.85 -13.77
C ASN A 285 0.66 3.61 -13.93
N TYR A 286 -0.51 3.74 -14.58
CA TYR A 286 -1.43 2.64 -14.83
C TYR A 286 -1.89 2.58 -16.29
N PRO A 287 -0.95 2.49 -17.26
CA PRO A 287 -1.25 2.59 -18.69
C PRO A 287 -2.15 1.45 -19.18
N SER A 288 -2.05 0.24 -18.59
CA SER A 288 -2.82 -0.91 -19.05
C SER A 288 -4.33 -0.75 -18.84
N GLY A 289 -4.74 -0.09 -17.74
CA GLY A 289 -6.15 0.23 -17.51
C GLY A 289 -6.70 1.17 -18.58
N THR A 290 -5.90 2.15 -19.00
CA THR A 290 -6.23 3.06 -20.11
C THR A 290 -6.26 2.30 -21.43
N ALA A 291 -5.29 1.41 -21.69
CA ALA A 291 -5.22 0.59 -22.89
C ALA A 291 -6.49 -0.27 -23.06
N LEU A 292 -6.91 -0.97 -22.00
CA LEU A 292 -8.12 -1.80 -22.07
C LEU A 292 -9.39 -0.95 -22.28
N LYS A 293 -9.47 0.22 -21.65
CA LYS A 293 -10.58 1.15 -21.86
C LYS A 293 -10.64 1.66 -23.30
N LEU A 294 -9.52 2.04 -23.89
CA LEU A 294 -9.44 2.48 -25.29
C LEU A 294 -9.79 1.33 -26.26
N LEU A 295 -9.33 0.11 -25.96
CA LEU A 295 -9.67 -1.07 -26.74
C LEU A 295 -11.19 -1.30 -26.77
N HIS A 296 -11.84 -1.23 -25.60
CA HIS A 296 -13.30 -1.38 -25.53
C HIS A 296 -14.09 -0.29 -26.27
N HIS A 297 -13.56 0.93 -26.25
CA HIS A 297 -14.21 2.08 -26.88
C HIS A 297 -14.08 2.05 -28.41
N ASN A 298 -12.92 1.64 -28.92
CA ASN A 298 -12.60 1.74 -30.35
C ASN A 298 -12.83 0.42 -31.11
N ALA A 299 -12.98 -0.70 -30.39
CA ALA A 299 -13.30 -1.97 -31.05
C ALA A 299 -14.70 -1.92 -31.65
N VAL A 300 -14.82 -2.39 -32.89
CA VAL A 300 -16.11 -2.45 -33.59
C VAL A 300 -17.10 -3.28 -32.78
N PRO A 301 -18.30 -2.76 -32.49
CA PRO A 301 -19.33 -3.53 -31.82
C PRO A 301 -19.66 -4.78 -32.66
N SER A 302 -19.41 -5.95 -32.12
CA SER A 302 -19.77 -7.21 -32.76
C SER A 302 -20.41 -8.12 -31.70
N SER A 303 -21.40 -8.91 -32.12
CA SER A 303 -22.00 -9.94 -31.29
C SER A 303 -21.09 -11.16 -31.11
N GLU A 304 -19.98 -11.22 -31.86
CA GLU A 304 -19.01 -12.31 -31.77
C GLU A 304 -18.23 -12.28 -30.47
N GLU A 305 -17.98 -13.47 -29.95
CA GLU A 305 -17.16 -13.69 -28.77
C GLU A 305 -15.69 -13.33 -29.10
N LYS A 306 -15.08 -12.42 -28.34
CA LYS A 306 -13.67 -12.04 -28.50
C LYS A 306 -12.87 -12.47 -27.30
N LEU A 307 -11.72 -13.11 -27.53
CA LEU A 307 -10.82 -13.54 -26.51
C LEU A 307 -9.66 -12.55 -26.40
N VAL A 308 -9.52 -11.90 -25.23
CA VAL A 308 -8.48 -10.90 -24.95
C VAL A 308 -7.48 -11.52 -23.97
N HIS A 309 -6.22 -11.58 -24.36
CA HIS A 309 -5.15 -11.95 -23.45
C HIS A 309 -4.55 -10.70 -22.79
N ILE A 310 -4.29 -10.79 -21.50
CA ILE A 310 -3.70 -9.75 -20.67
C ILE A 310 -2.47 -10.36 -20.00
N ASP A 311 -1.28 -9.88 -20.35
CA ASP A 311 -0.04 -10.38 -19.78
C ASP A 311 0.14 -10.01 -18.31
N PRO A 312 1.09 -10.62 -17.57
CA PRO A 312 1.35 -10.33 -16.17
C PRO A 312 1.68 -8.84 -15.91
N PHE A 313 2.46 -8.21 -16.78
CA PHE A 313 2.79 -6.79 -16.67
C PHE A 313 1.52 -5.93 -16.73
N SER A 314 0.67 -6.14 -17.72
CA SER A 314 -0.59 -5.39 -17.88
C SER A 314 -1.58 -5.67 -16.76
N ALA A 315 -1.67 -6.91 -16.26
CA ALA A 315 -2.52 -7.27 -15.13
C ALA A 315 -2.12 -6.53 -13.86
N MET A 316 -0.82 -6.30 -13.63
CA MET A 316 -0.31 -5.56 -12.48
C MET A 316 -0.41 -4.03 -12.64
N ASN A 317 -0.50 -3.52 -13.88
CA ASN A 317 -0.45 -2.10 -14.19
C ASN A 317 -1.81 -1.49 -14.55
N GLY A 318 -2.86 -1.83 -13.79
CA GLY A 318 -4.15 -1.12 -13.82
C GLY A 318 -5.33 -1.91 -14.35
N ILE A 319 -5.15 -3.14 -14.83
CA ILE A 319 -6.26 -4.01 -15.25
C ILE A 319 -6.74 -4.86 -14.06
N SER A 320 -8.03 -4.70 -13.76
CA SER A 320 -8.73 -5.55 -12.79
C SER A 320 -10.03 -6.07 -13.41
N ARG A 321 -10.69 -7.03 -12.74
CA ARG A 321 -12.01 -7.52 -13.19
C ARG A 321 -13.09 -6.42 -13.30
N PHE A 322 -12.89 -5.32 -12.61
CA PHE A 322 -13.79 -4.15 -12.72
C PHE A 322 -13.63 -3.43 -14.08
N CYS A 323 -12.51 -3.62 -14.78
CA CYS A 323 -12.25 -3.09 -16.11
C CYS A 323 -12.82 -3.98 -17.23
N GLU A 324 -13.23 -5.21 -16.93
CA GLU A 324 -13.80 -6.19 -17.85
C GLU A 324 -15.30 -5.86 -18.04
N ILE A 325 -15.60 -4.85 -18.85
CA ILE A 325 -16.98 -4.30 -18.99
C ILE A 325 -17.80 -4.97 -20.07
N ASN A 326 -17.18 -5.55 -21.09
CA ASN A 326 -17.89 -6.15 -22.21
C ASN A 326 -18.29 -7.61 -21.87
N SER A 327 -19.59 -7.90 -21.90
CA SER A 327 -20.15 -9.20 -21.51
C SER A 327 -19.94 -10.30 -22.54
N SER A 328 -19.76 -9.94 -23.82
CA SER A 328 -19.49 -10.89 -24.91
C SER A 328 -17.99 -11.21 -25.07
N TRP A 329 -17.13 -10.55 -24.30
CA TRP A 329 -15.68 -10.79 -24.37
C TRP A 329 -15.22 -11.70 -23.21
N ARG A 330 -14.26 -12.56 -23.51
CA ARG A 330 -13.53 -13.36 -22.51
C ARG A 330 -12.13 -12.80 -22.32
N TYR A 331 -11.69 -12.77 -21.05
CA TYR A 331 -10.39 -12.25 -20.67
C TYR A 331 -9.56 -13.37 -20.08
N SER A 332 -8.40 -13.63 -20.68
CA SER A 332 -7.41 -14.61 -20.22
C SER A 332 -6.23 -13.88 -19.57
N LYS A 333 -5.80 -14.37 -18.42
CA LYS A 333 -4.58 -13.93 -17.72
C LYS A 333 -3.64 -15.14 -17.55
N GLU A 334 -3.61 -16.02 -18.55
CA GLU A 334 -2.73 -17.17 -18.55
C GLU A 334 -1.27 -16.73 -18.56
N GLU A 335 -0.49 -17.23 -17.62
CA GLU A 335 0.93 -16.88 -17.48
C GLU A 335 1.81 -17.91 -18.18
N GLY A 336 3.05 -17.53 -18.52
CA GLY A 336 4.05 -18.45 -19.09
C GLY A 336 3.89 -18.73 -20.58
N ILE A 337 3.03 -17.98 -21.31
CA ILE A 337 2.92 -18.10 -22.77
C ILE A 337 4.13 -17.43 -23.41
N SER A 338 4.91 -18.16 -24.22
CA SER A 338 6.00 -17.58 -25.01
C SER A 338 5.48 -16.72 -26.16
N LEU A 339 6.30 -15.76 -26.63
CA LEU A 339 5.90 -14.83 -27.71
C LEU A 339 5.52 -15.56 -29.02
N ASP A 340 6.17 -16.69 -29.31
CA ASP A 340 5.90 -17.49 -30.52
C ASP A 340 4.62 -18.34 -30.39
N GLU A 341 4.24 -18.74 -29.17
CA GLU A 341 3.02 -19.52 -28.92
C GLU A 341 1.74 -18.71 -29.14
N PHE A 342 1.79 -17.36 -29.02
CA PHE A 342 0.61 -16.52 -29.27
C PHE A 342 0.03 -16.74 -30.66
N ARG A 343 0.86 -17.03 -31.68
CA ARG A 343 0.42 -17.30 -33.05
C ARG A 343 -0.51 -18.51 -33.16
N HIS A 344 -0.34 -19.48 -32.27
CA HIS A 344 -1.11 -20.74 -32.27
C HIS A 344 -2.34 -20.69 -31.36
N LYS A 345 -2.50 -19.62 -30.57
CA LYS A 345 -3.67 -19.42 -29.72
C LYS A 345 -4.69 -18.49 -30.39
N ASN A 346 -5.98 -18.81 -30.29
CA ASN A 346 -7.08 -18.07 -30.90
C ASN A 346 -7.42 -16.78 -30.15
N PHE A 347 -6.41 -15.98 -29.80
CA PHE A 347 -6.67 -14.66 -29.22
C PHE A 347 -7.08 -13.65 -30.28
N SER A 348 -8.14 -12.87 -29.99
CA SER A 348 -8.57 -11.76 -30.83
C SER A 348 -7.71 -10.53 -30.59
N TYR A 349 -7.41 -10.24 -29.32
CA TYR A 349 -6.58 -9.10 -28.91
C TYR A 349 -5.58 -9.51 -27.83
N LEU A 350 -4.42 -8.84 -27.83
CA LEU A 350 -3.40 -8.96 -26.78
C LEU A 350 -3.14 -7.57 -26.17
N VAL A 351 -3.02 -7.52 -24.86
CA VAL A 351 -2.57 -6.34 -24.10
C VAL A 351 -1.32 -6.74 -23.35
N ASN A 352 -0.15 -6.20 -23.75
CA ASN A 352 1.15 -6.60 -23.21
C ASN A 352 2.21 -5.51 -23.30
N GLU A 353 3.41 -5.78 -22.77
CA GLU A 353 4.56 -4.86 -22.76
C GLU A 353 5.43 -4.93 -24.05
N HIS A 354 5.23 -5.91 -24.93
CA HIS A 354 6.08 -6.11 -26.09
C HIS A 354 5.56 -5.35 -27.31
N PRO A 355 6.41 -4.57 -28.02
CA PRO A 355 5.99 -3.78 -29.18
C PRO A 355 5.66 -4.61 -30.42
N ILE A 356 6.25 -5.80 -30.56
CA ILE A 356 6.09 -6.67 -31.74
C ILE A 356 5.77 -8.07 -31.30
N ILE A 357 4.73 -8.67 -31.87
CA ILE A 357 4.33 -10.07 -31.67
C ILE A 357 3.98 -10.68 -33.02
N ASN A 358 4.57 -11.82 -33.32
CA ASN A 358 4.33 -12.57 -34.56
C ASN A 358 2.87 -13.02 -34.68
N GLY A 359 2.24 -12.76 -35.82
CA GLY A 359 0.83 -13.10 -36.07
C GLY A 359 -0.19 -12.05 -35.57
N PHE A 360 0.28 -10.93 -35.01
CA PHE A 360 -0.55 -9.86 -34.52
C PHE A 360 -0.06 -8.50 -35.06
N LYS A 361 -1.01 -7.61 -35.35
CA LYS A 361 -0.74 -6.23 -35.75
C LYS A 361 -0.87 -5.32 -34.54
N CYS A 362 0.12 -4.47 -34.28
CA CYS A 362 0.01 -3.46 -33.24
C CYS A 362 -1.05 -2.42 -33.65
N LEU A 363 -2.05 -2.22 -32.79
CA LEU A 363 -3.16 -1.31 -33.01
C LEU A 363 -2.85 0.09 -32.47
N PHE A 364 -2.33 0.15 -31.24
CA PHE A 364 -1.88 1.38 -30.60
C PHE A 364 -1.01 1.06 -29.37
N ALA A 365 -0.25 2.04 -28.94
CA ALA A 365 0.51 2.01 -27.70
C ALA A 365 -0.02 3.03 -26.70
N VAL A 366 0.13 2.74 -25.41
CA VAL A 366 -0.21 3.66 -24.33
C VAL A 366 1.04 3.99 -23.54
N GLU A 367 1.28 5.29 -23.41
CA GLU A 367 2.39 5.80 -22.63
C GLU A 367 2.12 5.68 -21.13
N GLY A 368 3.18 5.43 -20.37
CA GLY A 368 3.20 5.45 -18.93
C GLY A 368 4.36 6.28 -18.40
N PHE A 369 4.33 6.60 -17.12
CA PHE A 369 5.42 7.30 -16.45
C PHE A 369 6.74 6.54 -16.59
N SER A 370 7.80 7.26 -17.00
CA SER A 370 9.16 6.72 -17.10
C SER A 370 10.08 7.32 -16.03
N LYS A 371 10.27 8.63 -16.05
CA LYS A 371 11.11 9.35 -15.07
C LYS A 371 10.65 10.79 -14.90
N ALA A 372 10.96 11.37 -13.74
CA ALA A 372 10.89 12.81 -13.53
C ALA A 372 12.25 13.44 -13.84
N HIS A 373 12.25 14.50 -14.63
CA HIS A 373 13.43 15.28 -14.95
C HIS A 373 13.33 16.66 -14.31
N PHE A 374 14.40 17.08 -13.62
CA PHE A 374 14.50 18.43 -13.08
C PHE A 374 15.22 19.32 -14.11
N GLN A 375 14.61 20.45 -14.44
CA GLN A 375 15.21 21.46 -15.31
C GLN A 375 15.04 22.85 -14.70
N LEU A 376 16.05 23.70 -14.91
CA LEU A 376 15.98 25.11 -14.48
C LEU A 376 15.14 25.89 -15.51
N SER A 377 13.81 25.81 -15.38
CA SER A 377 12.84 26.54 -16.21
C SER A 377 11.62 26.92 -15.37
N LEU A 378 10.67 27.62 -15.98
CA LEU A 378 9.38 28.00 -15.35
C LEU A 378 8.61 26.77 -14.82
N HIS A 379 8.83 25.59 -15.44
CA HIS A 379 8.32 24.31 -14.97
C HIS A 379 9.50 23.43 -14.54
N PRO A 380 9.90 23.48 -13.26
CA PRO A 380 11.13 22.85 -12.79
C PRO A 380 11.10 21.31 -12.84
N PHE A 381 9.93 20.71 -12.97
CA PHE A 381 9.78 19.25 -13.07
C PHE A 381 8.99 18.89 -14.33
N VAL A 382 9.61 18.05 -15.16
CA VAL A 382 8.97 17.48 -16.35
C VAL A 382 8.87 15.97 -16.16
N LEU A 383 7.65 15.44 -16.30
CA LEU A 383 7.40 14.01 -16.28
C LEU A 383 7.57 13.46 -17.69
N ILE A 384 8.55 12.59 -17.86
CA ILE A 384 8.80 11.91 -19.13
C ILE A 384 7.94 10.67 -19.16
N ARG A 385 7.16 10.52 -20.24
CA ARG A 385 6.34 9.36 -20.56
C ARG A 385 6.98 8.59 -21.70
N THR A 386 6.83 7.29 -21.69
CA THR A 386 7.27 6.39 -22.77
C THR A 386 6.21 5.32 -22.99
N PRO A 387 6.09 4.78 -24.23
CA PRO A 387 5.22 3.65 -24.47
C PRO A 387 5.56 2.49 -23.51
N LYS A 388 4.55 1.96 -22.82
CA LYS A 388 4.70 0.89 -21.84
C LYS A 388 3.79 -0.29 -22.13
N VAL A 389 2.67 -0.06 -22.78
CA VAL A 389 1.68 -1.08 -23.05
C VAL A 389 1.27 -0.97 -24.51
N TYR A 390 1.29 -2.10 -25.19
CA TYR A 390 0.92 -2.24 -26.58
C TYR A 390 -0.33 -3.11 -26.69
N VAL A 391 -1.27 -2.66 -27.50
CA VAL A 391 -2.47 -3.42 -27.82
C VAL A 391 -2.35 -3.96 -29.23
N HIS A 392 -2.49 -5.26 -29.35
CA HIS A 392 -2.39 -5.95 -30.64
C HIS A 392 -3.72 -6.60 -31.01
N GLY A 393 -4.03 -6.60 -32.28
CA GLY A 393 -5.14 -7.35 -32.87
C GLY A 393 -4.63 -8.47 -33.77
N ASN A 394 -5.34 -9.58 -33.78
CA ASN A 394 -5.02 -10.69 -34.70
C ASN A 394 -5.09 -10.16 -36.15
N ILE A 395 -4.13 -10.58 -37.00
CA ILE A 395 -4.05 -10.14 -38.40
C ILE A 395 -5.30 -10.53 -39.18
N ASN A 396 -5.96 -11.61 -38.81
CA ASN A 396 -7.18 -12.11 -39.49
C ASN A 396 -8.43 -11.30 -39.11
N LEU A 397 -8.36 -10.38 -38.14
CA LEU A 397 -9.46 -9.47 -37.81
C LEU A 397 -9.41 -8.24 -38.71
N ASN A 398 -10.58 -7.80 -39.22
CA ASN A 398 -10.71 -6.51 -39.95
C ASN A 398 -10.44 -5.33 -38.98
N ASN A 399 -9.18 -4.98 -38.85
CA ASN A 399 -8.68 -3.92 -37.96
C ASN A 399 -8.33 -2.65 -38.73
N THR A 400 -9.24 -2.14 -39.55
CA THR A 400 -8.96 -1.02 -40.48
C THR A 400 -8.89 0.37 -39.79
N ASN A 401 -9.44 0.52 -38.60
CA ASN A 401 -9.64 1.83 -37.93
C ASN A 401 -8.56 2.21 -36.90
N TRP A 402 -7.41 1.54 -36.90
CA TRP A 402 -6.38 1.76 -35.88
C TRP A 402 -5.15 2.47 -36.46
N GLN A 403 -4.62 3.44 -35.69
CA GLN A 403 -3.49 4.28 -36.12
C GLN A 403 -2.15 3.53 -36.18
N GLY A 404 -2.08 2.31 -35.62
CA GLY A 404 -0.82 1.58 -35.50
C GLY A 404 0.05 2.08 -34.32
N CYS A 405 1.12 1.33 -34.02
CA CYS A 405 2.12 1.77 -33.06
C CYS A 405 3.26 2.41 -33.85
N SER A 406 3.20 3.72 -34.03
CA SER A 406 4.31 4.51 -34.58
C SER A 406 5.31 4.84 -33.48
#